data_a8192e0af9fc4c2fcf27553836d974c7
#
_entry.id   a8192e0af9fc4c2fcf27553836d974c7
#
_cell.length_a   1.000
_cell.length_b   1.000
_cell.length_c   1.000
_cell.angle_alpha   90.00
_cell.angle_beta   90.00
_cell.angle_gamma   90.00
#
_symmetry.space_group_name_H-M   'P 1'
#
loop_
_entity.id
_entity.type
_entity.pdbx_description
1 polymer ?
#
loop_
_entity_poly.entity_id
_entity_poly.type
_entity_poly.pdbx_seq_one_letter_code
_entity_poly.pdbx_strand_id
1 'polypeptide(L)'
;MKFTKGRWMNREGIRQAHVAQVREVRTEGNRIRLCAVTYTQDKRAMGGPAFEIWLSSPQPDIIRVEAHHFLGSQRKLPAFELNDAELPMIAEDTEKTLTVKSGEMELVITKCPCEFSFYYKGKKLTNTECGRGISTIHARDEDYMRQQMDLDLVDIRSAATKTNSFMAARLGVDLGEKIYGFGERFTPFVKNGQSVDTWNEDGGTNTDIAYKTVPFYVSNRGYGVLVNDSGPVSYEICSETVTGVQFSVPGEKIDFMVIGGDDMKAVLSNYTSLSGKPALPPAWSFGLWLTSSFTTRYDEETVMHFVGGMKERRIPLRVFHFDCFWMKEFCWCDFTWDKRMFPDPKAMMDELHQLGFKVLLWVTPYASPDGCEHFISTST
;
A
#
# COMPACT_ATOMS: atom_id res chain seq x y z
N MET A 1 -0.24 6.54 -11.38
CA MET A 1 -0.45 6.52 -12.86
C MET A 1 -1.40 7.64 -13.27
N LYS A 2 -1.02 8.43 -14.28
CA LYS A 2 -1.80 9.59 -14.75
C LYS A 2 -2.63 9.24 -15.98
N PHE A 3 -3.93 9.51 -15.92
CA PHE A 3 -4.88 9.21 -17.00
C PHE A 3 -5.30 10.43 -17.80
N THR A 4 -5.08 11.64 -17.26
CA THR A 4 -5.53 12.89 -17.89
C THR A 4 -4.35 13.78 -18.30
N LYS A 5 -4.61 14.64 -19.29
CA LYS A 5 -3.73 15.74 -19.69
C LYS A 5 -4.42 17.04 -19.31
N GLY A 6 -4.00 17.57 -18.15
CA GLY A 6 -4.78 18.62 -17.49
C GLY A 6 -6.13 18.08 -17.01
N ARG A 7 -7.11 18.97 -16.76
CA ARG A 7 -8.42 18.59 -16.19
C ARG A 7 -9.43 18.10 -17.26
N TRP A 8 -9.28 18.53 -18.49
CA TRP A 8 -10.35 18.45 -19.48
C TRP A 8 -10.23 17.28 -20.45
N MET A 9 -9.06 16.75 -20.62
CA MET A 9 -8.79 15.74 -21.64
C MET A 9 -8.19 14.48 -21.03
N ASN A 10 -8.64 13.34 -21.48
CA ASN A 10 -7.93 12.09 -21.24
C ASN A 10 -6.65 12.05 -22.09
N ARG A 11 -5.66 11.31 -21.63
CA ARG A 11 -4.47 10.99 -22.44
C ARG A 11 -4.88 10.12 -23.62
N GLU A 12 -4.09 10.16 -24.68
CA GLU A 12 -4.30 9.33 -25.86
C GLU A 12 -4.43 7.84 -25.46
N GLY A 13 -5.32 7.11 -26.11
CA GLY A 13 -5.58 5.71 -25.78
C GLY A 13 -6.43 5.48 -24.52
N ILE A 14 -6.67 6.49 -23.69
CA ILE A 14 -7.43 6.36 -22.44
C ILE A 14 -8.90 6.72 -22.63
N ARG A 15 -9.78 5.84 -22.16
CA ARG A 15 -11.19 6.11 -21.95
C ARG A 15 -11.54 5.97 -20.49
N GLN A 16 -12.15 6.98 -19.91
CA GLN A 16 -12.54 7.01 -18.51
C GLN A 16 -14.04 7.31 -18.40
N ALA A 17 -14.74 6.56 -17.55
CA ALA A 17 -16.14 6.76 -17.24
C ALA A 17 -16.33 6.83 -15.71
N HIS A 18 -16.92 7.92 -15.24
CA HIS A 18 -17.08 8.22 -13.82
C HIS A 18 -18.49 7.87 -13.34
N VAL A 19 -18.59 7.47 -12.08
CA VAL A 19 -19.88 7.38 -11.39
C VAL A 19 -20.48 8.77 -11.28
N ALA A 20 -21.61 8.96 -11.93
CA ALA A 20 -22.31 10.25 -11.99
C ALA A 20 -23.60 10.27 -11.15
N GLN A 21 -24.27 9.13 -10.98
CA GLN A 21 -25.52 9.03 -10.24
C GLN A 21 -25.70 7.68 -9.58
N VAL A 22 -26.19 7.66 -8.33
CA VAL A 22 -26.72 6.48 -7.65
C VAL A 22 -28.20 6.36 -8.00
N ARG A 23 -28.59 5.22 -8.56
CA ARG A 23 -29.99 4.92 -9.01
C ARG A 23 -30.77 4.13 -7.97
N GLU A 24 -30.11 3.22 -7.28
CA GLU A 24 -30.77 2.31 -6.36
C GLU A 24 -29.88 2.11 -5.13
N VAL A 25 -30.54 2.00 -3.97
CA VAL A 25 -29.93 1.68 -2.68
C VAL A 25 -30.68 0.48 -2.11
N ARG A 26 -29.95 -0.55 -1.68
CA ARG A 26 -30.50 -1.73 -1.00
C ARG A 26 -29.67 -2.06 0.22
N THR A 27 -30.31 -2.38 1.31
CA THR A 27 -29.65 -2.95 2.50
C THR A 27 -29.69 -4.46 2.41
N GLU A 28 -28.54 -5.11 2.49
CA GLU A 28 -28.37 -6.56 2.44
C GLU A 28 -27.53 -7.02 3.63
N GLY A 29 -28.19 -7.50 4.68
CA GLY A 29 -27.54 -7.81 5.96
C GLY A 29 -26.94 -6.55 6.60
N ASN A 30 -25.65 -6.59 6.94
CA ASN A 30 -24.91 -5.45 7.49
C ASN A 30 -24.26 -4.56 6.39
N ARG A 31 -24.50 -4.86 5.12
CA ARG A 31 -23.94 -4.13 3.98
C ARG A 31 -25.02 -3.33 3.25
N ILE A 32 -24.58 -2.27 2.56
CA ILE A 32 -25.46 -1.46 1.71
C ILE A 32 -24.95 -1.55 0.28
N ARG A 33 -25.82 -1.96 -0.62
CA ARG A 33 -25.55 -2.08 -2.04
C ARG A 33 -26.10 -0.88 -2.79
N LEU A 34 -25.28 -0.28 -3.65
CA LEU A 34 -25.68 0.80 -4.53
C LEU A 34 -25.55 0.34 -5.97
N CYS A 35 -26.57 0.62 -6.77
CA CYS A 35 -26.46 0.56 -8.23
C CYS A 35 -26.21 1.99 -8.74
N ALA A 36 -25.08 2.21 -9.41
CA ALA A 36 -24.68 3.53 -9.89
C ALA A 36 -24.36 3.52 -11.38
N VAL A 37 -24.54 4.67 -12.02
CA VAL A 37 -24.38 4.82 -13.48
C VAL A 37 -23.55 6.05 -13.81
N THR A 38 -23.05 6.10 -15.05
CA THR A 38 -22.18 7.18 -15.54
C THR A 38 -22.94 8.35 -16.18
N TYR A 39 -24.25 8.32 -16.17
CA TYR A 39 -25.10 9.36 -16.75
C TYR A 39 -26.11 9.91 -15.74
N THR A 40 -26.33 11.22 -15.82
CA THR A 40 -27.31 11.94 -14.98
C THR A 40 -28.69 12.13 -15.63
N GLN A 41 -28.85 11.76 -16.90
CA GLN A 41 -30.10 12.01 -17.64
C GLN A 41 -31.16 10.95 -17.39
N ASP A 42 -32.37 11.39 -17.08
CA ASP A 42 -33.47 10.59 -16.53
C ASP A 42 -34.09 9.55 -17.45
N LYS A 43 -33.90 9.59 -18.75
CA LYS A 43 -34.81 8.83 -19.62
C LYS A 43 -34.19 7.87 -20.63
N ARG A 44 -32.87 7.79 -20.75
CA ARG A 44 -32.21 6.90 -21.73
C ARG A 44 -30.83 6.41 -21.24
N ALA A 45 -30.80 5.72 -20.12
CA ALA A 45 -29.58 5.07 -19.63
C ALA A 45 -29.25 3.79 -20.45
N MET A 46 -29.34 3.85 -21.75
CA MET A 46 -28.94 2.75 -22.63
C MET A 46 -27.54 3.01 -23.18
N GLY A 47 -26.57 3.05 -22.38
CA GLY A 47 -25.20 3.16 -22.87
C GLY A 47 -24.27 3.79 -21.84
N GLY A 48 -23.31 3.05 -21.41
CA GLY A 48 -22.26 3.42 -20.46
C GLY A 48 -22.13 2.42 -19.36
N PRO A 49 -20.99 2.42 -18.68
CA PRO A 49 -20.74 1.54 -17.57
C PRO A 49 -21.74 1.74 -16.43
N ALA A 50 -22.14 0.64 -15.82
CA ALA A 50 -22.84 0.62 -14.54
C ALA A 50 -21.87 0.09 -13.46
N PHE A 51 -22.08 0.50 -12.23
CA PHE A 51 -21.28 0.09 -11.10
C PHE A 51 -22.17 -0.52 -10.02
N GLU A 52 -21.69 -1.58 -9.44
CA GLU A 52 -22.19 -2.09 -8.17
C GLU A 52 -21.22 -1.65 -7.07
N ILE A 53 -21.72 -0.88 -6.10
CA ILE A 53 -20.91 -0.35 -5.01
C ILE A 53 -21.46 -0.90 -3.70
N TRP A 54 -20.59 -1.52 -2.92
CA TRP A 54 -20.90 -2.01 -1.59
C TRP A 54 -20.28 -1.11 -0.53
N LEU A 55 -21.08 -0.77 0.47
CA LEU A 55 -20.62 -0.11 1.68
C LEU A 55 -20.70 -1.11 2.83
N SER A 56 -19.67 -1.13 3.67
CA SER A 56 -19.61 -1.93 4.88
C SER A 56 -18.75 -1.23 5.94
N SER A 57 -18.85 -1.72 7.18
CA SER A 57 -18.05 -1.26 8.30
C SER A 57 -17.29 -2.43 8.90
N PRO A 58 -15.98 -2.61 8.62
CA PRO A 58 -15.21 -3.69 9.21
C PRO A 58 -14.95 -3.51 10.71
N GLN A 59 -14.84 -2.27 11.17
CA GLN A 59 -14.58 -1.87 12.56
C GLN A 59 -15.27 -0.53 12.82
N PRO A 60 -15.51 -0.11 14.09
CA PRO A 60 -15.97 1.23 14.38
C PRO A 60 -15.03 2.27 13.78
N ASP A 61 -15.56 3.40 13.33
CA ASP A 61 -14.83 4.50 12.74
C ASP A 61 -14.14 4.19 11.40
N ILE A 62 -14.54 3.09 10.74
CA ILE A 62 -14.04 2.67 9.43
C ILE A 62 -15.20 2.43 8.48
N ILE A 63 -15.19 3.08 7.33
CA ILE A 63 -16.14 2.83 6.25
C ILE A 63 -15.39 2.30 5.04
N ARG A 64 -15.80 1.11 4.59
CA ARG A 64 -15.30 0.45 3.40
C ARG A 64 -16.20 0.74 2.21
N VAL A 65 -15.58 1.04 1.08
CA VAL A 65 -16.22 1.23 -0.22
C VAL A 65 -15.61 0.25 -1.21
N GLU A 66 -16.41 -0.69 -1.69
CA GLU A 66 -16.02 -1.67 -2.68
C GLU A 66 -16.82 -1.43 -3.95
N ALA A 67 -16.19 -1.03 -5.04
CA ALA A 67 -16.86 -0.73 -6.31
C ALA A 67 -16.44 -1.69 -7.41
N HIS A 68 -17.42 -2.25 -8.10
CA HIS A 68 -17.25 -3.17 -9.22
C HIS A 68 -17.87 -2.56 -10.48
N HIS A 69 -17.11 -2.59 -11.57
CA HIS A 69 -17.62 -2.32 -12.90
C HIS A 69 -18.10 -3.61 -13.58
N PHE A 70 -17.33 -4.70 -13.41
CA PHE A 70 -17.66 -6.00 -13.96
C PHE A 70 -17.26 -7.15 -13.02
N LEU A 71 -18.24 -7.91 -12.54
CA LEU A 71 -18.01 -8.99 -11.56
C LEU A 71 -17.40 -10.27 -12.18
N GLY A 72 -17.53 -10.46 -13.49
CA GLY A 72 -17.07 -11.65 -14.18
C GLY A 72 -15.55 -11.74 -14.39
N SER A 73 -14.81 -10.66 -14.13
CA SER A 73 -13.36 -10.59 -14.30
C SER A 73 -12.70 -10.18 -13.00
N GLN A 74 -12.42 -11.14 -12.12
CA GLN A 74 -11.73 -10.87 -10.86
C GLN A 74 -10.30 -11.38 -10.92
N ARG A 75 -9.36 -10.54 -10.46
CA ARG A 75 -7.97 -10.93 -10.27
C ARG A 75 -7.87 -11.95 -9.13
N LYS A 76 -7.09 -13.02 -9.34
CA LYS A 76 -6.78 -14.01 -8.31
C LYS A 76 -5.48 -13.60 -7.60
N LEU A 77 -5.56 -12.64 -6.72
CA LEU A 77 -4.45 -12.21 -5.89
C LEU A 77 -4.68 -12.66 -4.45
N PRO A 78 -3.61 -12.82 -3.65
CA PRO A 78 -3.74 -13.00 -2.21
C PRO A 78 -4.56 -11.86 -1.60
N ALA A 79 -5.37 -12.16 -0.61
CA ALA A 79 -6.11 -11.14 0.16
C ALA A 79 -5.30 -10.79 1.41
N PHE A 80 -5.42 -9.54 1.87
CA PHE A 80 -4.97 -9.19 3.20
C PHE A 80 -5.89 -9.84 4.25
N GLU A 81 -5.30 -10.40 5.29
CA GLU A 81 -6.05 -10.85 6.45
C GLU A 81 -6.41 -9.63 7.30
N LEU A 82 -7.66 -9.21 7.23
CA LEU A 82 -8.17 -8.07 7.98
C LEU A 82 -9.13 -8.57 9.07
N ASN A 83 -9.09 -7.90 10.22
CA ASN A 83 -10.05 -8.11 11.30
C ASN A 83 -11.37 -7.41 10.94
N ASP A 84 -12.10 -8.01 10.01
CA ASP A 84 -13.37 -7.51 9.49
C ASP A 84 -14.54 -8.12 10.29
N ALA A 85 -15.09 -7.34 11.21
CA ALA A 85 -16.23 -7.76 12.03
C ALA A 85 -17.59 -7.57 11.33
N GLU A 86 -17.60 -6.95 10.15
CA GLU A 86 -18.80 -6.63 9.37
C GLU A 86 -19.93 -6.03 10.24
N LEU A 87 -19.63 -4.91 10.89
CA LEU A 87 -20.53 -4.28 11.84
C LEU A 87 -21.77 -3.71 11.17
N PRO A 88 -22.93 -3.70 11.86
CA PRO A 88 -24.13 -3.02 11.37
C PRO A 88 -23.89 -1.51 11.30
N MET A 89 -24.37 -0.90 10.22
CA MET A 89 -24.34 0.54 10.00
C MET A 89 -25.72 1.14 10.16
N ILE A 90 -25.78 2.38 10.68
CA ILE A 90 -27.01 3.17 10.67
C ILE A 90 -27.10 3.84 9.32
N ALA A 91 -28.20 3.63 8.60
CA ALA A 91 -28.43 4.20 7.28
C ALA A 91 -29.72 5.03 7.25
N GLU A 92 -29.64 6.21 6.65
CA GLU A 92 -30.77 7.06 6.34
C GLU A 92 -30.78 7.35 4.83
N ASP A 93 -31.78 6.84 4.15
CA ASP A 93 -31.92 6.98 2.69
C ASP A 93 -33.04 7.94 2.34
N THR A 94 -32.71 9.01 1.62
CA THR A 94 -33.64 10.00 1.09
C THR A 94 -33.61 10.01 -0.44
N GLU A 95 -34.48 10.77 -1.07
CA GLU A 95 -34.47 10.92 -2.53
C GLU A 95 -33.12 11.46 -3.04
N LYS A 96 -32.48 12.36 -2.29
CA LYS A 96 -31.27 13.08 -2.73
C LYS A 96 -29.96 12.55 -2.15
N THR A 97 -30.04 11.98 -0.96
CA THR A 97 -28.84 11.58 -0.20
C THR A 97 -29.03 10.23 0.46
N LEU A 98 -27.92 9.52 0.64
CA LEU A 98 -27.79 8.41 1.56
C LEU A 98 -26.75 8.79 2.62
N THR A 99 -27.11 8.72 3.88
CA THR A 99 -26.20 8.90 5.01
C THR A 99 -25.97 7.57 5.69
N VAL A 100 -24.70 7.21 5.93
CA VAL A 100 -24.31 5.97 6.58
C VAL A 100 -23.36 6.28 7.72
N LYS A 101 -23.57 5.65 8.89
CA LYS A 101 -22.73 5.87 10.09
C LYS A 101 -22.18 4.57 10.64
N SER A 102 -20.91 4.63 11.05
CA SER A 102 -20.21 3.60 11.81
C SER A 102 -19.33 4.23 12.87
N GLY A 103 -19.65 4.01 14.16
CA GLY A 103 -19.02 4.77 15.24
C GLY A 103 -19.25 6.28 15.05
N GLU A 104 -18.16 7.04 15.09
CA GLU A 104 -18.17 8.49 14.88
C GLU A 104 -17.96 8.89 13.40
N MET A 105 -17.70 7.88 12.54
CA MET A 105 -17.59 8.09 11.09
C MET A 105 -18.97 8.18 10.45
N GLU A 106 -19.12 9.15 9.56
CA GLU A 106 -20.30 9.35 8.74
C GLU A 106 -19.90 9.51 7.27
N LEU A 107 -20.58 8.79 6.39
CA LEU A 107 -20.50 8.95 4.95
C LEU A 107 -21.83 9.50 4.44
N VAL A 108 -21.78 10.66 3.83
CA VAL A 108 -22.92 11.26 3.13
C VAL A 108 -22.70 11.14 1.63
N ILE A 109 -23.59 10.43 0.97
CA ILE A 109 -23.56 10.27 -0.50
C ILE A 109 -24.66 11.15 -1.08
N THR A 110 -24.27 12.19 -1.80
CA THR A 110 -25.19 12.89 -2.72
C THR A 110 -25.41 11.98 -3.93
N LYS A 111 -26.66 11.67 -4.26
CA LYS A 111 -26.99 10.70 -5.30
C LYS A 111 -26.80 11.22 -6.70
N CYS A 112 -27.07 12.50 -6.94
CA CYS A 112 -26.95 13.12 -8.27
C CYS A 112 -26.69 14.63 -8.16
N PRO A 113 -25.58 15.17 -8.69
CA PRO A 113 -24.42 14.42 -9.17
C PRO A 113 -23.75 13.69 -8.00
N CYS A 114 -23.20 12.50 -8.29
CA CYS A 114 -22.71 11.61 -7.25
C CYS A 114 -21.46 12.18 -6.55
N GLU A 115 -21.53 12.27 -5.22
CA GLU A 115 -20.40 12.68 -4.37
C GLU A 115 -20.44 11.91 -3.05
N PHE A 116 -19.31 11.36 -2.62
CA PHE A 116 -19.10 10.71 -1.34
C PHE A 116 -18.35 11.68 -0.43
N SER A 117 -18.96 12.10 0.67
CA SER A 117 -18.37 13.00 1.65
C SER A 117 -18.21 12.31 3.00
N PHE A 118 -16.98 12.22 3.48
CA PHE A 118 -16.64 11.54 4.74
C PHE A 118 -16.46 12.56 5.85
N TYR A 119 -17.07 12.26 7.00
CA TYR A 119 -17.02 13.09 8.21
C TYR A 119 -16.60 12.23 9.41
N TYR A 120 -15.97 12.85 10.39
CA TYR A 120 -15.68 12.27 11.69
C TYR A 120 -16.06 13.25 12.78
N LYS A 121 -16.95 12.84 13.71
CA LYS A 121 -17.52 13.73 14.74
C LYS A 121 -18.06 15.04 14.15
N GLY A 122 -18.74 14.95 13.02
CA GLY A 122 -19.32 16.10 12.31
C GLY A 122 -18.34 16.98 11.53
N LYS A 123 -17.02 16.75 11.65
CA LYS A 123 -16.00 17.47 10.88
C LYS A 123 -15.77 16.76 9.54
N LYS A 124 -15.85 17.50 8.43
CA LYS A 124 -15.53 16.97 7.10
C LYS A 124 -14.04 16.62 7.02
N LEU A 125 -13.74 15.38 6.63
CA LEU A 125 -12.39 14.86 6.45
C LEU A 125 -11.93 15.00 4.99
N THR A 126 -12.69 14.38 4.09
CA THR A 126 -12.43 14.34 2.66
C THR A 126 -13.72 14.09 1.89
N ASN A 127 -13.69 14.21 0.59
CA ASN A 127 -14.79 13.85 -0.29
C ASN A 127 -14.28 13.42 -1.65
N THR A 128 -15.08 12.67 -2.39
CA THR A 128 -14.82 12.46 -3.81
C THR A 128 -15.12 13.74 -4.61
N GLU A 129 -14.49 13.90 -5.76
CA GLU A 129 -14.89 14.98 -6.67
C GLU A 129 -16.31 14.71 -7.21
N CYS A 130 -17.16 15.72 -7.14
CA CYS A 130 -18.55 15.63 -7.57
C CYS A 130 -18.68 15.12 -9.01
N GLY A 131 -19.35 13.98 -9.19
CA GLY A 131 -19.51 13.31 -10.48
C GLY A 131 -18.22 12.75 -11.10
N ARG A 132 -17.09 12.73 -10.37
CA ARG A 132 -15.79 12.24 -10.85
C ARG A 132 -14.98 11.46 -9.80
N GLY A 133 -15.64 10.97 -8.76
CA GLY A 133 -14.97 10.33 -7.63
C GLY A 133 -14.45 8.93 -7.92
N ILE A 134 -15.32 8.06 -8.41
CA ILE A 134 -15.01 6.66 -8.75
C ILE A 134 -15.16 6.49 -10.26
N SER A 135 -14.27 5.73 -10.87
CA SER A 135 -14.28 5.54 -12.32
C SER A 135 -13.74 4.18 -12.75
N THR A 136 -14.21 3.72 -13.91
CA THR A 136 -13.55 2.69 -14.69
C THR A 136 -12.76 3.33 -15.84
N ILE A 137 -11.64 2.72 -16.17
CA ILE A 137 -10.67 3.25 -17.13
C ILE A 137 -10.26 2.11 -18.06
N HIS A 138 -10.32 2.37 -19.35
CA HIS A 138 -9.84 1.45 -20.38
C HIS A 138 -8.68 2.07 -21.13
N ALA A 139 -7.58 1.36 -21.19
CA ALA A 139 -6.43 1.69 -22.03
C ALA A 139 -6.48 0.85 -23.31
N ARG A 140 -6.33 1.50 -24.45
CA ARG A 140 -6.30 0.81 -25.75
C ARG A 140 -4.91 0.30 -26.13
N ASP A 141 -3.88 0.94 -25.56
CA ASP A 141 -2.49 0.63 -25.85
C ASP A 141 -1.82 0.07 -24.59
N GLU A 142 -1.46 -1.21 -24.62
CA GLU A 142 -0.79 -1.89 -23.50
C GLU A 142 0.62 -1.33 -23.27
N ASP A 143 1.33 -0.99 -24.32
CA ASP A 143 2.69 -0.48 -24.19
C ASP A 143 2.70 0.91 -23.57
N TYR A 144 1.71 1.73 -23.88
CA TYR A 144 1.52 3.02 -23.22
C TYR A 144 1.34 2.86 -21.70
N MET A 145 0.53 1.88 -21.29
CA MET A 145 0.27 1.65 -19.87
C MET A 145 1.49 1.10 -19.12
N ARG A 146 2.26 0.25 -19.76
CA ARG A 146 3.54 -0.24 -19.20
C ARG A 146 4.51 0.91 -18.95
N GLN A 147 4.70 1.79 -19.93
CA GLN A 147 5.56 2.97 -19.79
C GLN A 147 5.12 3.93 -18.67
N GLN A 148 3.81 4.05 -18.44
CA GLN A 148 3.30 4.95 -17.42
C GLN A 148 3.44 4.42 -16.00
N MET A 149 3.45 3.10 -15.83
CA MET A 149 3.54 2.50 -14.50
C MET A 149 4.97 2.22 -14.06
N ASP A 150 5.92 2.28 -14.98
CA ASP A 150 7.33 1.91 -14.74
C ASP A 150 7.50 0.57 -13.98
N LEU A 151 6.48 -0.28 -14.09
CA LEU A 151 6.43 -1.60 -13.47
C LEU A 151 6.47 -2.65 -14.56
N ASP A 152 7.34 -3.61 -14.44
CA ASP A 152 7.27 -4.82 -15.27
C ASP A 152 6.13 -5.73 -14.78
N LEU A 153 4.90 -5.32 -15.10
CA LEU A 153 3.68 -6.03 -14.76
C LEU A 153 3.39 -7.23 -15.66
N VAL A 154 4.33 -7.61 -16.54
CA VAL A 154 4.10 -8.65 -17.53
C VAL A 154 3.61 -9.93 -16.87
N ASP A 155 4.26 -10.35 -15.79
CA ASP A 155 3.91 -11.58 -15.10
C ASP A 155 2.60 -11.48 -14.32
N ILE A 156 2.36 -10.34 -13.67
CA ILE A 156 1.12 -10.11 -12.92
C ILE A 156 -0.07 -9.97 -13.86
N ARG A 157 0.10 -9.31 -14.98
CA ARG A 157 -0.96 -9.17 -15.99
C ARG A 157 -1.27 -10.49 -16.70
N SER A 158 -0.27 -11.30 -16.96
CA SER A 158 -0.47 -12.62 -17.56
C SER A 158 -1.17 -13.59 -16.62
N ALA A 159 -0.92 -13.46 -15.30
CA ALA A 159 -1.54 -14.27 -14.26
C ALA A 159 -2.96 -13.79 -13.88
N ALA A 160 -3.22 -12.48 -14.00
CA ALA A 160 -4.43 -11.85 -13.43
C ALA A 160 -5.54 -11.56 -14.43
N THR A 161 -5.40 -11.82 -15.69
CA THR A 161 -6.23 -11.44 -16.83
C THR A 161 -5.51 -10.41 -17.71
N LYS A 162 -5.49 -10.64 -18.99
CA LYS A 162 -5.00 -9.67 -19.99
C LYS A 162 -5.99 -8.49 -20.10
N THR A 163 -6.14 -7.72 -19.03
CA THR A 163 -7.10 -6.62 -19.02
C THR A 163 -6.36 -5.28 -19.13
N ASN A 164 -6.81 -4.45 -20.05
CA ASN A 164 -6.41 -3.05 -20.18
C ASN A 164 -7.32 -2.14 -19.34
N SER A 165 -8.01 -2.70 -18.36
CA SER A 165 -8.96 -2.00 -17.52
C SER A 165 -8.33 -1.67 -16.17
N PHE A 166 -8.73 -0.52 -15.65
CA PHE A 166 -8.37 -0.07 -14.30
C PHE A 166 -9.60 0.49 -13.62
N MET A 167 -9.65 0.34 -12.31
CA MET A 167 -10.56 1.10 -11.46
C MET A 167 -9.78 2.15 -10.71
N ALA A 168 -10.36 3.35 -10.60
CA ALA A 168 -9.74 4.44 -9.85
C ALA A 168 -10.75 5.14 -8.95
N ALA A 169 -10.24 5.65 -7.83
CA ALA A 169 -10.96 6.58 -6.97
C ALA A 169 -10.10 7.82 -6.69
N ARG A 170 -10.77 8.96 -6.48
CA ARG A 170 -10.12 10.23 -6.14
C ARG A 170 -10.78 10.83 -4.92
N LEU A 171 -9.97 11.11 -3.90
CA LEU A 171 -10.37 11.79 -2.67
C LEU A 171 -9.74 13.18 -2.61
N GLY A 172 -10.52 14.17 -2.21
CA GLY A 172 -10.10 15.56 -2.12
C GLY A 172 -9.04 15.78 -1.04
N VAL A 173 -8.15 16.71 -1.30
CA VAL A 173 -7.13 17.22 -0.37
C VAL A 173 -7.36 18.72 -0.21
N ASP A 174 -7.49 19.17 1.03
CA ASP A 174 -7.80 20.54 1.38
C ASP A 174 -6.51 21.42 1.45
N LEU A 175 -6.69 22.73 1.57
CA LEU A 175 -5.58 23.66 1.70
C LEU A 175 -4.76 23.37 2.97
N GLY A 176 -3.44 23.27 2.82
CA GLY A 176 -2.52 22.99 3.93
C GLY A 176 -2.53 21.54 4.41
N GLU A 177 -3.34 20.68 3.83
CA GLU A 177 -3.36 19.26 4.14
C GLU A 177 -2.11 18.56 3.64
N LYS A 178 -1.57 17.67 4.47
CA LYS A 178 -0.35 16.90 4.19
C LYS A 178 -0.63 15.42 4.27
N ILE A 179 -0.14 14.70 3.30
CA ILE A 179 -0.28 13.24 3.16
C ILE A 179 1.04 12.57 3.48
N TYR A 180 0.97 11.49 4.26
CA TYR A 180 2.10 10.66 4.70
C TYR A 180 1.77 9.18 4.50
N GLY A 181 2.77 8.30 4.58
CA GLY A 181 2.57 6.86 4.56
C GLY A 181 3.19 6.15 3.36
N PHE A 182 2.53 5.12 2.84
CA PHE A 182 2.92 4.23 1.74
C PHE A 182 4.09 3.29 2.06
N GLY A 183 4.37 3.04 3.34
CA GLY A 183 5.47 2.18 3.79
C GLY A 183 6.82 2.88 3.85
N GLU A 184 7.89 2.11 3.75
CA GLU A 184 9.26 2.61 3.82
C GLU A 184 9.71 3.09 2.44
N ARG A 185 10.05 4.40 2.32
CA ARG A 185 10.46 5.00 1.06
C ARG A 185 11.54 6.05 1.26
N PHE A 186 12.46 6.14 0.30
CA PHE A 186 13.55 7.12 0.29
C PHE A 186 13.11 8.51 -0.23
N THR A 187 11.92 8.60 -0.82
CA THR A 187 11.37 9.88 -1.29
C THR A 187 10.95 10.80 -0.13
N PRO A 188 10.71 12.09 -0.35
CA PRO A 188 10.36 13.03 0.71
C PRO A 188 9.22 12.53 1.60
N PHE A 189 9.30 12.82 2.89
CA PHE A 189 8.35 12.33 3.90
C PHE A 189 6.92 12.80 3.66
N VAL A 190 6.73 14.08 3.31
CA VAL A 190 5.45 14.61 2.84
C VAL A 190 5.26 14.19 1.39
N LYS A 191 4.15 13.53 1.10
CA LYS A 191 3.92 12.90 -0.20
C LYS A 191 3.19 13.78 -1.21
N ASN A 192 2.70 14.94 -0.82
CA ASN A 192 2.04 15.87 -1.74
C ASN A 192 2.97 16.23 -2.93
N GLY A 193 2.45 16.10 -4.14
CA GLY A 193 3.18 16.33 -5.39
C GLY A 193 3.91 15.10 -5.93
N GLN A 194 3.83 13.95 -5.26
CA GLN A 194 4.49 12.71 -5.68
C GLN A 194 3.53 11.73 -6.35
N SER A 195 4.06 10.93 -7.28
CA SER A 195 3.45 9.68 -7.73
C SER A 195 4.09 8.54 -6.94
N VAL A 196 3.30 7.59 -6.47
CA VAL A 196 3.76 6.45 -5.66
C VAL A 196 3.08 5.18 -6.16
N ASP A 197 3.89 4.19 -6.50
CA ASP A 197 3.40 2.85 -6.82
C ASP A 197 3.73 1.90 -5.65
N THR A 198 2.71 1.20 -5.13
CA THR A 198 2.89 0.26 -4.03
C THR A 198 3.13 -1.14 -4.56
N TRP A 199 4.38 -1.43 -4.83
CA TRP A 199 4.88 -2.73 -5.23
C TRP A 199 6.22 -2.97 -4.54
N ASN A 200 6.39 -4.15 -3.92
CA ASN A 200 7.65 -4.49 -3.24
C ASN A 200 8.68 -4.92 -4.28
N GLU A 201 9.73 -4.14 -4.38
CA GLU A 201 10.80 -4.35 -5.36
C GLU A 201 12.13 -3.86 -4.80
N ASP A 202 13.22 -4.52 -5.19
CA ASP A 202 14.56 -4.12 -4.83
C ASP A 202 15.11 -3.10 -5.83
N GLY A 203 15.08 -1.83 -5.46
CA GLY A 203 15.66 -0.73 -6.22
C GLY A 203 16.93 -0.16 -5.59
N GLY A 204 17.46 -0.82 -4.55
CA GLY A 204 18.52 -0.27 -3.74
C GLY A 204 18.07 0.97 -2.95
N THR A 205 19.02 1.81 -2.56
CA THR A 205 18.77 3.07 -1.87
C THR A 205 18.72 4.25 -2.86
N ASN A 206 18.07 5.35 -2.49
CA ASN A 206 17.98 6.60 -3.27
C ASN A 206 17.07 6.55 -4.51
N THR A 207 16.18 5.58 -4.59
CA THR A 207 15.17 5.48 -5.65
C THR A 207 13.77 5.58 -5.06
N ASP A 208 12.74 5.62 -5.91
CA ASP A 208 11.33 5.54 -5.52
C ASP A 208 10.85 4.10 -5.34
N ILE A 209 11.66 3.12 -5.71
CA ILE A 209 11.42 1.70 -5.47
C ILE A 209 11.69 1.37 -4.00
N ALA A 210 10.92 0.47 -3.41
CA ALA A 210 11.03 0.12 -2.00
C ALA A 210 10.72 -1.35 -1.73
N TYR A 211 11.42 -1.94 -0.77
CA TYR A 211 11.19 -3.32 -0.32
C TYR A 211 9.87 -3.52 0.41
N LYS A 212 9.40 -2.48 1.09
CA LYS A 212 8.23 -2.57 1.97
C LYS A 212 7.29 -1.42 1.69
N THR A 213 6.34 -1.69 0.81
CA THR A 213 5.26 -0.79 0.48
C THR A 213 4.01 -1.17 1.27
N VAL A 214 3.20 -0.18 1.61
CA VAL A 214 1.91 -0.37 2.28
C VAL A 214 0.88 0.49 1.56
N PRO A 215 -0.21 -0.06 1.02
CA PRO A 215 -1.23 0.70 0.29
C PRO A 215 -2.12 1.52 1.24
N PHE A 216 -1.50 2.23 2.17
CA PHE A 216 -2.14 3.05 3.19
C PHE A 216 -1.47 4.41 3.31
N TYR A 217 -2.27 5.45 3.37
CA TYR A 217 -1.81 6.79 3.70
C TYR A 217 -2.61 7.40 4.84
N VAL A 218 -2.01 8.37 5.50
CA VAL A 218 -2.63 9.14 6.58
C VAL A 218 -2.50 10.64 6.29
N SER A 219 -3.58 11.36 6.60
CA SER A 219 -3.66 12.82 6.50
C SER A 219 -3.53 13.47 7.88
N ASN A 220 -2.87 14.63 7.95
CA ASN A 220 -2.85 15.45 9.15
C ASN A 220 -4.24 16.02 9.55
N ARG A 221 -5.27 15.72 8.76
CA ARG A 221 -6.67 16.08 9.06
C ARG A 221 -7.39 15.09 9.95
N GLY A 222 -6.75 13.96 10.33
CA GLY A 222 -7.33 12.94 11.21
C GLY A 222 -8.10 11.85 10.43
N TYR A 223 -7.61 11.49 9.26
CA TYR A 223 -8.09 10.30 8.54
C TYR A 223 -6.95 9.57 7.84
N GLY A 224 -7.19 8.30 7.53
CA GLY A 224 -6.34 7.50 6.67
C GLY A 224 -7.15 6.76 5.62
N VAL A 225 -6.48 6.30 4.58
CA VAL A 225 -7.09 5.50 3.53
C VAL A 225 -6.24 4.28 3.26
N LEU A 226 -6.85 3.11 3.40
CA LEU A 226 -6.29 1.83 3.00
C LEU A 226 -6.92 1.41 1.67
N VAL A 227 -6.12 1.14 0.66
CA VAL A 227 -6.57 0.45 -0.55
C VAL A 227 -6.35 -1.04 -0.35
N ASN A 228 -7.43 -1.80 -0.30
CA ASN A 228 -7.42 -3.24 0.01
C ASN A 228 -7.10 -4.06 -1.25
N ASP A 229 -5.90 -3.90 -1.74
CA ASP A 229 -5.39 -4.62 -2.91
C ASP A 229 -3.93 -5.02 -2.67
N SER A 230 -3.62 -6.31 -2.79
CA SER A 230 -2.27 -6.85 -2.63
C SER A 230 -1.42 -6.77 -3.89
N GLY A 231 -2.02 -6.39 -5.00
CA GLY A 231 -1.31 -6.08 -6.24
C GLY A 231 -0.81 -4.64 -6.30
N PRO A 232 -0.29 -4.22 -7.45
CA PRO A 232 0.17 -2.86 -7.62
C PRO A 232 -0.98 -1.86 -7.51
N VAL A 233 -0.80 -0.87 -6.62
CA VAL A 233 -1.69 0.29 -6.52
C VAL A 233 -0.89 1.54 -6.87
N SER A 234 -1.38 2.30 -7.84
CA SER A 234 -0.74 3.54 -8.26
C SER A 234 -1.44 4.74 -7.65
N TYR A 235 -0.68 5.61 -7.00
CA TYR A 235 -1.17 6.83 -6.37
C TYR A 235 -0.61 8.07 -7.05
N GLU A 236 -1.49 9.03 -7.32
CA GLU A 236 -1.16 10.39 -7.69
C GLU A 236 -1.57 11.32 -6.54
N ILE A 237 -0.59 11.73 -5.73
CA ILE A 237 -0.80 12.51 -4.52
C ILE A 237 -0.63 13.99 -4.87
N CYS A 238 -1.72 14.68 -5.22
CA CYS A 238 -1.69 16.05 -5.71
C CYS A 238 -0.79 16.26 -6.94
N SER A 239 -0.50 15.22 -7.70
CA SER A 239 0.44 15.23 -8.83
C SER A 239 -0.25 15.21 -10.20
N GLU A 240 -1.41 14.59 -10.34
CA GLU A 240 -2.28 14.72 -11.52
C GLU A 240 -3.30 15.85 -11.32
N THR A 241 -3.96 15.86 -10.17
CA THR A 241 -4.87 16.94 -9.75
C THR A 241 -4.36 17.46 -8.41
N VAL A 242 -4.04 18.76 -8.33
CA VAL A 242 -3.43 19.38 -7.15
C VAL A 242 -4.32 19.35 -5.89
N THR A 243 -5.61 19.11 -6.05
CA THR A 243 -6.62 19.10 -5.00
C THR A 243 -7.06 17.71 -4.59
N GLY A 244 -6.31 16.66 -4.92
CA GLY A 244 -6.74 15.29 -4.58
C GLY A 244 -5.66 14.24 -4.63
N VAL A 245 -5.91 13.15 -3.92
CA VAL A 245 -5.20 11.88 -4.05
C VAL A 245 -6.05 10.97 -4.94
N GLN A 246 -5.52 10.60 -6.10
CA GLN A 246 -6.08 9.56 -6.93
C GLN A 246 -5.33 8.27 -6.69
N PHE A 247 -6.05 7.18 -6.54
CA PHE A 247 -5.47 5.84 -6.52
C PHE A 247 -6.18 4.95 -7.53
N SER A 248 -5.42 4.06 -8.14
CA SER A 248 -5.91 3.18 -9.18
C SER A 248 -5.32 1.78 -9.07
N VAL A 249 -6.13 0.80 -9.42
CA VAL A 249 -5.77 -0.62 -9.42
C VAL A 249 -6.09 -1.23 -10.78
N PRO A 250 -5.29 -2.17 -11.28
CA PRO A 250 -5.64 -2.93 -12.48
C PRO A 250 -6.89 -3.78 -12.25
N GLY A 251 -7.74 -3.92 -13.25
CA GLY A 251 -8.95 -4.76 -13.22
C GLY A 251 -10.24 -3.97 -13.09
N GLU A 252 -11.29 -4.66 -12.63
CA GLU A 252 -12.68 -4.19 -12.67
C GLU A 252 -13.27 -3.97 -11.27
N LYS A 253 -12.45 -4.02 -10.24
CA LYS A 253 -12.81 -3.82 -8.83
C LYS A 253 -11.84 -2.84 -8.19
N ILE A 254 -12.36 -1.93 -7.36
CA ILE A 254 -11.58 -1.14 -6.41
C ILE A 254 -12.21 -1.28 -5.03
N ASP A 255 -11.38 -1.44 -4.03
CA ASP A 255 -11.77 -1.66 -2.64
C ASP A 255 -10.89 -0.78 -1.75
N PHE A 256 -11.51 0.12 -1.01
CA PHE A 256 -10.78 1.00 -0.12
C PHE A 256 -11.56 1.31 1.14
N MET A 257 -10.86 1.66 2.19
CA MET A 257 -11.41 2.01 3.50
C MET A 257 -10.96 3.39 3.92
N VAL A 258 -11.92 4.20 4.36
CA VAL A 258 -11.62 5.50 5.00
C VAL A 258 -11.72 5.30 6.50
N ILE A 259 -10.64 5.61 7.19
CA ILE A 259 -10.43 5.38 8.62
C ILE A 259 -10.37 6.73 9.32
N GLY A 260 -11.28 6.99 10.23
CA GLY A 260 -11.33 8.22 11.01
C GLY A 260 -10.57 8.12 12.34
N GLY A 261 -10.26 9.26 12.92
CA GLY A 261 -9.64 9.37 14.24
C GLY A 261 -9.50 10.82 14.68
N ASP A 262 -9.37 11.07 15.98
CA ASP A 262 -9.20 12.43 16.52
C ASP A 262 -7.88 13.07 16.04
N ASP A 263 -6.87 12.25 15.85
CA ASP A 263 -5.56 12.62 15.32
C ASP A 263 -4.95 11.47 14.51
N MET A 264 -3.74 11.68 13.96
CA MET A 264 -3.04 10.64 13.20
C MET A 264 -2.70 9.39 14.05
N LYS A 265 -2.50 9.52 15.36
CA LYS A 265 -2.24 8.38 16.25
C LYS A 265 -3.48 7.52 16.41
N ALA A 266 -4.64 8.16 16.59
CA ALA A 266 -5.93 7.46 16.66
C ALA A 266 -6.23 6.75 15.33
N VAL A 267 -5.98 7.40 14.19
CA VAL A 267 -6.10 6.79 12.86
C VAL A 267 -5.21 5.55 12.72
N LEU A 268 -3.93 5.64 13.13
CA LEU A 268 -3.00 4.50 13.10
C LEU A 268 -3.44 3.39 14.06
N SER A 269 -4.00 3.73 15.22
CA SER A 269 -4.56 2.73 16.15
C SER A 269 -5.74 1.98 15.52
N ASN A 270 -6.65 2.70 14.86
CA ASN A 270 -7.77 2.10 14.16
C ASN A 270 -7.32 1.26 12.96
N TYR A 271 -6.36 1.77 12.17
CA TYR A 271 -5.74 1.00 11.08
C TYR A 271 -5.11 -0.30 11.59
N THR A 272 -4.31 -0.25 12.68
CA THR A 272 -3.67 -1.46 13.22
C THR A 272 -4.64 -2.38 13.95
N SER A 273 -5.79 -1.90 14.41
CA SER A 273 -6.87 -2.77 14.90
C SER A 273 -7.47 -3.60 13.77
N LEU A 274 -7.53 -3.04 12.56
CA LEU A 274 -8.01 -3.71 11.37
C LEU A 274 -6.96 -4.67 10.78
N SER A 275 -5.72 -4.21 10.60
CA SER A 275 -4.66 -4.94 9.90
C SER A 275 -3.77 -5.81 10.79
N GLY A 276 -3.98 -5.76 12.10
CA GLY A 276 -3.13 -6.42 13.09
C GLY A 276 -2.13 -5.47 13.75
N LYS A 277 -1.97 -5.61 15.05
CA LYS A 277 -0.99 -4.83 15.81
C LYS A 277 0.38 -5.51 15.78
N PRO A 278 1.48 -4.75 15.63
CA PRO A 278 2.81 -5.31 15.73
C PRO A 278 3.09 -5.83 17.14
N ALA A 279 3.92 -6.86 17.25
CA ALA A 279 4.44 -7.28 18.54
C ALA A 279 5.33 -6.17 19.15
N LEU A 280 5.31 -6.04 20.46
CA LEU A 280 6.25 -5.15 21.16
C LEU A 280 7.64 -5.79 21.13
N PRO A 281 8.62 -5.21 20.42
CA PRO A 281 9.95 -5.77 20.38
C PRO A 281 10.69 -5.55 21.71
N PRO A 282 11.71 -6.37 22.03
CA PRO A 282 12.48 -6.22 23.25
C PRO A 282 13.26 -4.90 23.26
N ALA A 283 13.45 -4.32 24.44
CA ALA A 283 14.06 -2.99 24.61
C ALA A 283 15.44 -2.85 23.94
N TRP A 284 16.24 -3.92 23.90
CA TRP A 284 17.56 -3.90 23.29
C TRP A 284 17.51 -3.61 21.78
N SER A 285 16.42 -3.98 21.09
CA SER A 285 16.26 -3.78 19.64
C SER A 285 16.13 -2.31 19.25
N PHE A 286 15.83 -1.42 20.21
CA PHE A 286 15.83 0.03 20.01
C PHE A 286 17.21 0.68 20.23
N GLY A 287 18.24 -0.14 20.55
CA GLY A 287 19.61 0.32 20.67
C GLY A 287 20.28 0.54 19.32
N LEU A 288 21.55 0.96 19.37
CA LEU A 288 22.35 1.15 18.15
C LEU A 288 22.70 -0.19 17.52
N TRP A 289 22.50 -0.29 16.23
CA TRP A 289 22.89 -1.40 15.37
C TRP A 289 24.04 -0.96 14.46
N LEU A 290 25.05 -1.81 14.32
CA LEU A 290 26.13 -1.62 13.36
C LEU A 290 26.12 -2.77 12.36
N THR A 291 26.19 -2.44 11.10
CA THR A 291 26.44 -3.38 10.01
C THR A 291 27.60 -2.88 9.17
N SER A 292 28.42 -3.78 8.68
CA SER A 292 29.46 -3.43 7.69
C SER A 292 28.92 -3.34 6.27
N SER A 293 27.69 -3.80 6.03
CA SER A 293 27.10 -3.87 4.71
C SER A 293 27.96 -4.65 3.69
N PHE A 294 27.56 -4.70 2.43
CA PHE A 294 28.34 -5.32 1.36
C PHE A 294 29.38 -4.37 0.73
N THR A 295 29.52 -3.15 1.25
CA THR A 295 30.50 -2.18 0.75
C THR A 295 31.90 -2.41 1.31
N THR A 296 32.01 -3.20 2.37
CA THR A 296 33.27 -3.51 3.04
C THR A 296 33.47 -5.01 3.06
N ARG A 297 34.55 -5.50 2.48
CA ARG A 297 34.99 -6.86 2.74
C ARG A 297 35.44 -6.93 4.17
N TYR A 298 34.82 -7.78 4.96
CA TYR A 298 35.16 -7.94 6.36
C TYR A 298 35.36 -9.42 6.70
N ASP A 299 36.33 -9.59 7.54
CA ASP A 299 36.69 -10.83 8.21
C ASP A 299 36.50 -10.66 9.70
N GLU A 300 36.83 -11.67 10.47
CA GLU A 300 36.76 -11.67 11.92
C GLU A 300 37.56 -10.51 12.54
N GLU A 301 38.79 -10.25 12.04
CA GLU A 301 39.65 -9.16 12.50
C GLU A 301 38.99 -7.79 12.32
N THR A 302 38.42 -7.55 11.13
CA THR A 302 37.73 -6.30 10.81
C THR A 302 36.50 -6.09 11.69
N VAL A 303 35.69 -7.13 11.90
CA VAL A 303 34.52 -7.08 12.77
C VAL A 303 34.93 -6.71 14.19
N MET A 304 35.93 -7.41 14.75
CA MET A 304 36.42 -7.16 16.11
C MET A 304 37.05 -5.79 16.24
N HIS A 305 37.71 -5.27 15.21
CA HIS A 305 38.21 -3.88 15.16
C HIS A 305 37.06 -2.86 15.29
N PHE A 306 35.98 -2.99 14.52
CA PHE A 306 34.84 -2.09 14.63
C PHE A 306 34.17 -2.17 16.01
N VAL A 307 33.90 -3.36 16.49
CA VAL A 307 33.26 -3.59 17.79
C VAL A 307 34.13 -3.05 18.93
N GLY A 308 35.42 -3.32 18.89
CA GLY A 308 36.40 -2.81 19.86
C GLY A 308 36.48 -1.28 19.84
N GLY A 309 36.54 -0.69 18.64
CA GLY A 309 36.55 0.76 18.47
C GLY A 309 35.30 1.45 18.99
N MET A 310 34.13 0.85 18.84
CA MET A 310 32.88 1.35 19.43
C MET A 310 32.94 1.31 20.97
N LYS A 311 33.43 0.22 21.52
CA LYS A 311 33.57 0.06 22.97
C LYS A 311 34.56 1.07 23.55
N GLU A 312 35.75 1.25 22.98
CA GLU A 312 36.77 2.21 23.41
C GLU A 312 36.23 3.64 23.45
N ARG A 313 35.41 4.01 22.45
CA ARG A 313 34.76 5.32 22.33
C ARG A 313 33.51 5.45 23.19
N ARG A 314 33.16 4.41 23.96
CA ARG A 314 31.94 4.35 24.77
C ARG A 314 30.65 4.60 23.98
N ILE A 315 30.63 4.21 22.71
CA ILE A 315 29.44 4.25 21.88
C ILE A 315 28.57 3.05 22.26
N PRO A 316 27.28 3.25 22.61
CA PRO A 316 26.44 2.18 23.17
C PRO A 316 25.90 1.25 22.07
N LEU A 317 26.80 0.57 21.39
CA LEU A 317 26.44 -0.46 20.40
C LEU A 317 25.75 -1.62 21.12
N ARG A 318 24.62 -2.08 20.56
CA ARG A 318 23.82 -3.19 21.09
C ARG A 318 23.76 -4.39 20.16
N VAL A 319 23.76 -4.13 18.87
CA VAL A 319 23.57 -5.17 17.85
C VAL A 319 24.64 -5.06 16.80
N PHE A 320 25.28 -6.17 16.48
CA PHE A 320 26.10 -6.29 15.29
C PHE A 320 25.37 -7.13 14.24
N HIS A 321 25.24 -6.61 13.04
CA HIS A 321 24.57 -7.26 11.93
C HIS A 321 25.58 -7.63 10.85
N PHE A 322 25.76 -8.93 10.64
CA PHE A 322 26.54 -9.44 9.53
C PHE A 322 25.69 -9.38 8.25
N ASP A 323 26.16 -8.64 7.27
CA ASP A 323 25.56 -8.60 5.94
C ASP A 323 26.01 -9.83 5.12
N CYS A 324 25.58 -9.96 3.87
CA CYS A 324 25.66 -11.15 3.03
C CYS A 324 27.04 -11.84 3.00
N PHE A 325 28.12 -11.13 3.20
CA PHE A 325 29.50 -11.66 3.14
C PHE A 325 29.96 -12.46 4.38
N TRP A 326 29.07 -12.76 5.32
CA TRP A 326 29.35 -13.83 6.29
C TRP A 326 29.35 -15.19 5.59
N MET A 327 28.64 -15.31 4.46
CA MET A 327 28.69 -16.43 3.52
C MET A 327 29.70 -16.13 2.40
N LYS A 328 30.07 -17.15 1.67
CA LYS A 328 30.90 -17.01 0.47
C LYS A 328 30.18 -16.15 -0.55
N GLU A 329 30.91 -15.26 -1.21
CA GLU A 329 30.38 -14.41 -2.28
C GLU A 329 29.64 -15.23 -3.34
N PHE A 330 28.46 -14.72 -3.74
CA PHE A 330 27.54 -15.34 -4.71
C PHE A 330 26.93 -16.70 -4.27
N CYS A 331 27.15 -17.11 -3.01
CA CYS A 331 26.55 -18.31 -2.42
C CYS A 331 25.66 -17.94 -1.21
N TRP A 332 24.80 -16.91 -1.36
CA TRP A 332 24.08 -16.28 -0.25
C TRP A 332 22.84 -17.04 0.23
N CYS A 333 22.61 -18.24 -0.33
CA CYS A 333 21.53 -19.15 0.08
C CYS A 333 22.06 -20.48 0.65
N ASP A 334 23.37 -20.65 0.85
CA ASP A 334 23.94 -21.90 1.38
C ASP A 334 23.98 -21.94 2.91
N PHE A 335 23.75 -20.79 3.57
CA PHE A 335 23.71 -20.62 5.02
C PHE A 335 24.97 -21.12 5.72
N THR A 336 26.11 -21.08 5.04
CA THR A 336 27.40 -21.58 5.50
C THR A 336 28.40 -20.43 5.67
N TRP A 337 29.07 -20.37 6.83
CA TRP A 337 30.12 -19.40 7.08
C TRP A 337 31.28 -19.56 6.11
N ASP A 338 31.75 -18.47 5.55
CA ASP A 338 33.00 -18.47 4.76
C ASP A 338 34.19 -18.67 5.68
N LYS A 339 34.72 -19.88 5.74
CA LYS A 339 35.84 -20.26 6.62
C LYS A 339 37.15 -19.55 6.28
N ARG A 340 37.24 -18.91 5.11
CA ARG A 340 38.41 -18.11 4.74
C ARG A 340 38.44 -16.80 5.51
N MET A 341 37.27 -16.23 5.80
CA MET A 341 37.08 -14.94 6.47
C MET A 341 36.78 -15.13 7.96
N PHE A 342 36.09 -16.21 8.30
CA PHE A 342 35.65 -16.56 9.66
C PHE A 342 36.08 -17.99 9.98
N PRO A 343 37.35 -18.21 10.38
CA PRO A 343 37.88 -19.57 10.62
C PRO A 343 37.17 -20.32 11.75
N ASP A 344 36.85 -19.63 12.83
CA ASP A 344 36.09 -20.16 13.97
C ASP A 344 34.89 -19.23 14.31
N PRO A 345 33.81 -19.30 13.54
CA PRO A 345 32.65 -18.46 13.77
C PRO A 345 32.03 -18.66 15.15
N LYS A 346 32.17 -19.87 15.73
CA LYS A 346 31.61 -20.13 17.04
C LYS A 346 32.37 -19.36 18.13
N ALA A 347 33.68 -19.37 18.09
CA ALA A 347 34.49 -18.61 19.04
C ALA A 347 34.23 -17.11 18.95
N MET A 348 34.20 -16.57 17.74
CA MET A 348 33.84 -15.16 17.47
C MET A 348 32.44 -14.81 18.01
N MET A 349 31.44 -15.66 17.78
CA MET A 349 30.07 -15.43 18.29
C MET A 349 30.02 -15.45 19.80
N ASP A 350 30.76 -16.38 20.43
CA ASP A 350 30.86 -16.48 21.89
C ASP A 350 31.49 -15.21 22.46
N GLU A 351 32.54 -14.66 21.82
CA GLU A 351 33.19 -13.41 22.21
C GLU A 351 32.25 -12.20 22.08
N LEU A 352 31.54 -12.05 20.94
CA LEU A 352 30.57 -10.99 20.76
C LEU A 352 29.45 -11.04 21.81
N HIS A 353 28.97 -12.22 22.15
CA HIS A 353 27.98 -12.40 23.22
C HIS A 353 28.51 -12.05 24.58
N GLN A 354 29.76 -12.41 24.91
CA GLN A 354 30.43 -12.04 26.16
C GLN A 354 30.63 -10.52 26.29
N LEU A 355 30.86 -9.84 25.16
CA LEU A 355 30.90 -8.38 25.09
C LEU A 355 29.52 -7.73 25.22
N GLY A 356 28.43 -8.52 25.28
CA GLY A 356 27.05 -8.06 25.48
C GLY A 356 26.30 -7.69 24.22
N PHE A 357 26.83 -8.04 23.06
CA PHE A 357 26.16 -7.77 21.80
C PHE A 357 25.12 -8.84 21.46
N LYS A 358 24.06 -8.43 20.79
CA LYS A 358 23.17 -9.30 20.00
C LYS A 358 23.72 -9.35 18.59
N VAL A 359 23.63 -10.51 17.98
CA VAL A 359 24.15 -10.73 16.62
C VAL A 359 23.02 -11.15 15.71
N LEU A 360 22.98 -10.56 14.52
CA LEU A 360 22.08 -10.94 13.45
C LEU A 360 22.89 -11.29 12.20
N LEU A 361 22.32 -12.22 11.43
CA LEU A 361 22.87 -12.62 10.13
C LEU A 361 21.87 -12.26 9.05
N TRP A 362 22.31 -11.56 8.02
CA TRP A 362 21.53 -11.36 6.82
C TRP A 362 21.39 -12.68 6.07
N VAL A 363 20.20 -12.98 5.59
CA VAL A 363 19.93 -14.15 4.77
C VAL A 363 19.02 -13.77 3.59
N THR A 364 19.23 -14.41 2.44
CA THR A 364 18.31 -14.32 1.32
C THR A 364 17.63 -15.68 1.12
N PRO A 365 16.30 -15.77 1.26
CA PRO A 365 15.57 -17.00 1.03
C PRO A 365 15.21 -17.19 -0.45
N TYR A 366 15.64 -16.30 -1.34
CA TYR A 366 15.30 -16.36 -2.75
C TYR A 366 16.06 -17.51 -3.44
N ALA A 367 15.34 -18.56 -3.81
CA ALA A 367 15.84 -19.55 -4.75
C ALA A 367 15.47 -19.11 -6.18
N SER A 368 16.45 -18.74 -6.98
CA SER A 368 16.23 -18.61 -8.42
C SER A 368 15.94 -19.99 -9.02
N PRO A 369 14.99 -20.11 -9.96
CA PRO A 369 14.84 -21.34 -10.74
C PRO A 369 16.16 -21.82 -11.38
N ASP A 370 17.01 -20.87 -11.79
CA ASP A 370 18.32 -21.12 -12.35
C ASP A 370 19.41 -21.36 -11.28
N GLY A 371 19.16 -20.97 -10.03
CA GLY A 371 20.04 -21.15 -8.87
C GLY A 371 19.81 -22.44 -8.08
N CYS A 372 18.69 -23.13 -8.31
CA CYS A 372 18.38 -24.38 -7.66
C CYS A 372 19.37 -25.51 -7.99
N GLU A 373 20.01 -25.50 -9.15
CA GLU A 373 21.04 -26.47 -9.48
C GLU A 373 22.26 -26.40 -8.55
N HIS A 374 22.62 -25.21 -8.11
CA HIS A 374 23.71 -25.01 -7.14
C HIS A 374 23.30 -25.48 -5.73
N PHE A 375 22.05 -25.30 -5.37
CA PHE A 375 21.51 -25.71 -4.06
C PHE A 375 21.41 -27.22 -3.93
N ILE A 376 21.13 -27.93 -5.03
CA ILE A 376 20.99 -29.39 -5.06
C ILE A 376 22.36 -30.09 -5.16
N SER A 377 23.36 -29.48 -5.78
CA SER A 377 24.68 -30.07 -5.98
C SER A 377 25.61 -30.01 -4.75
N THR A 378 25.31 -29.16 -3.77
CA THR A 378 26.13 -28.98 -2.55
C THR A 378 25.59 -29.74 -1.34
N SER A 379 24.44 -30.42 -1.44
CA SER A 379 23.80 -31.20 -0.38
C SER A 379 24.04 -32.72 -0.52
N THR A 380 25.04 -33.16 -1.28
CA THR A 380 25.55 -34.56 -1.32
C THR A 380 26.92 -34.68 -0.68
#